data_6b7ab2f81d76ba7864c669c803f4ceca
#
_entry.id   6b7ab2f81d76ba7864c669c803f4ceca
#
_cell.length_a   1.000
_cell.length_b   1.000
_cell.length_c   1.000
_cell.angle_alpha   90.00
_cell.angle_beta   90.00
_cell.angle_gamma   90.00
#
_symmetry.space_group_name_H-M   'P 1'
#
loop_
_entity.id
_entity.type
_entity.pdbx_description
1 polymer ?
#
loop_
_entity_poly.entity_id
_entity_poly.type
_entity_poly.pdbx_seq_one_letter_code
_entity_poly.pdbx_strand_id
1 'polypeptide(L)'
;MDTALIISLQNGSEESFKEVYYGYHKKLYFYFLKKTGSTSLSKDLIQETFIKLWRYRLTLRTDLSVSLQLFRIARTVAIDLLRRNARNRVDSVSTAHIIELSDGLHESPETEASPVITKIRSSLSLLPPVRRKIIEQKLEGYSNPEIASNLSISQKTVENHLNKAFHQLKKHLEIPLFLILLFFFQD
;
A
#
# COMPACT_ATOMS: atom_id res chain seq x y z
N MET A 1 -16.18 -5.31 -12.51
CA MET A 1 -14.95 -5.22 -13.35
C MET A 1 -13.86 -6.17 -12.87
N ASP A 2 -13.54 -6.21 -11.61
CA ASP A 2 -12.45 -7.07 -11.09
C ASP A 2 -12.68 -8.58 -11.21
N THR A 3 -13.92 -9.05 -11.15
CA THR A 3 -14.24 -10.49 -11.23
C THR A 3 -13.77 -11.11 -12.54
N ALA A 4 -14.05 -10.47 -13.68
CA ALA A 4 -13.62 -10.96 -15.00
C ALA A 4 -12.09 -10.97 -15.12
N LEU A 5 -11.44 -9.93 -14.62
CA LEU A 5 -9.97 -9.81 -14.59
C LEU A 5 -9.34 -10.92 -13.74
N ILE A 6 -9.93 -11.21 -12.55
CA ILE A 6 -9.43 -12.28 -11.68
C ILE A 6 -9.59 -13.65 -12.33
N ILE A 7 -10.74 -13.95 -12.93
CA ILE A 7 -10.96 -15.22 -13.66
C ILE A 7 -9.95 -15.36 -14.80
N SER A 8 -9.69 -14.30 -15.54
CA SER A 8 -8.71 -14.30 -16.63
C SER A 8 -7.28 -14.53 -16.13
N LEU A 9 -6.91 -13.92 -14.99
CA LEU A 9 -5.63 -14.18 -14.31
C LEU A 9 -5.51 -15.63 -13.85
N GLN A 10 -6.58 -16.19 -13.25
CA GLN A 10 -6.60 -17.60 -12.83
C GLN A 10 -6.37 -18.53 -14.01
N ASN A 11 -6.95 -18.22 -15.17
CA ASN A 11 -6.75 -18.96 -16.43
C ASN A 11 -5.37 -18.76 -17.07
N GLY A 12 -4.49 -17.94 -16.45
CA GLY A 12 -3.14 -17.74 -16.93
C GLY A 12 -3.00 -16.74 -18.07
N SER A 13 -3.95 -15.81 -18.23
CA SER A 13 -3.86 -14.76 -19.25
C SER A 13 -2.70 -13.80 -18.96
N GLU A 14 -1.71 -13.76 -19.86
CA GLU A 14 -0.60 -12.80 -19.80
C GLU A 14 -1.08 -11.36 -20.00
N GLU A 15 -2.12 -11.14 -20.79
CA GLU A 15 -2.68 -9.81 -21.03
C GLU A 15 -3.29 -9.25 -19.74
N SER A 16 -4.08 -10.05 -19.03
CA SER A 16 -4.64 -9.68 -17.73
C SER A 16 -3.55 -9.45 -16.69
N PHE A 17 -2.48 -10.22 -16.72
CA PHE A 17 -1.33 -9.99 -15.86
C PHE A 17 -0.63 -8.66 -16.19
N LYS A 18 -0.43 -8.33 -17.47
CA LYS A 18 0.12 -7.06 -17.92
C LYS A 18 -0.75 -5.88 -17.49
N GLU A 19 -2.07 -6.01 -17.61
CA GLU A 19 -3.03 -4.99 -17.15
C GLU A 19 -2.83 -4.69 -15.65
N VAL A 20 -2.79 -5.73 -14.82
CA VAL A 20 -2.54 -5.58 -13.38
C VAL A 20 -1.15 -5.02 -13.11
N TYR A 21 -0.13 -5.47 -13.83
CA TYR A 21 1.23 -4.97 -13.67
C TYR A 21 1.30 -3.46 -13.94
N TYR A 22 0.82 -3.00 -15.10
CA TYR A 22 0.86 -1.58 -15.46
C TYR A 22 -0.05 -0.72 -14.59
N GLY A 23 -1.16 -1.25 -14.12
CA GLY A 23 -2.08 -0.55 -13.22
C GLY A 23 -1.54 -0.36 -11.80
N TYR A 24 -0.66 -1.26 -11.34
CA TYR A 24 -0.27 -1.29 -9.92
C TYR A 24 1.23 -1.16 -9.63
N HIS A 25 2.14 -1.38 -10.60
CA HIS A 25 3.58 -1.38 -10.33
C HIS A 25 4.09 -0.06 -9.72
N LYS A 26 3.56 1.09 -10.16
CA LYS A 26 3.92 2.40 -9.57
C LYS A 26 3.35 2.56 -8.16
N LYS A 27 2.11 2.11 -7.92
CA LYS A 27 1.48 2.14 -6.59
C LYS A 27 2.30 1.29 -5.60
N LEU A 28 2.69 0.09 -6.00
CA LEU A 28 3.57 -0.78 -5.21
C LEU A 28 4.96 -0.18 -5.00
N TYR A 29 5.52 0.51 -6.00
CA TYR A 29 6.80 1.18 -5.84
C TYR A 29 6.78 2.19 -4.69
N PHE A 30 5.81 3.08 -4.68
CA PHE A 30 5.69 4.06 -3.59
C PHE A 30 5.32 3.42 -2.25
N TYR A 31 4.48 2.37 -2.27
CA TYR A 31 4.15 1.59 -1.08
C TYR A 31 5.42 1.02 -0.43
N PHE A 32 6.28 0.37 -1.20
CA PHE A 32 7.51 -0.20 -0.69
C PHE A 32 8.56 0.87 -0.37
N LEU A 33 8.68 1.92 -1.18
CA LEU A 33 9.61 3.02 -0.91
C LEU A 33 9.30 3.69 0.43
N LYS A 34 8.02 3.89 0.75
CA LYS A 34 7.59 4.39 2.06
C LYS A 34 8.01 3.48 3.21
N LYS A 35 8.03 2.16 3.00
CA LYS A 35 8.36 1.18 4.05
C LYS A 35 9.85 0.90 4.18
N THR A 36 10.59 0.95 3.10
CA THR A 36 12.02 0.55 3.06
C THR A 36 12.98 1.73 3.03
N GLY A 37 12.54 2.90 2.57
CA GLY A 37 13.41 4.03 2.26
C GLY A 37 14.41 3.79 1.11
N SER A 38 14.38 2.61 0.47
CA SER A 38 15.34 2.17 -0.53
C SER A 38 14.68 1.91 -1.89
N THR A 39 15.21 2.57 -2.94
CA THR A 39 14.75 2.39 -4.31
C THR A 39 15.06 1.00 -4.86
N SER A 40 16.23 0.45 -4.52
CA SER A 40 16.63 -0.88 -4.94
C SER A 40 15.73 -1.94 -4.31
N LEU A 41 15.61 -1.95 -2.98
CA LEU A 41 14.73 -2.87 -2.27
C LEU A 41 13.28 -2.77 -2.73
N SER A 42 12.80 -1.57 -3.05
CA SER A 42 11.43 -1.38 -3.54
C SER A 42 11.20 -2.09 -4.87
N LYS A 43 12.16 -2.03 -5.79
CA LYS A 43 12.09 -2.74 -7.07
C LYS A 43 12.08 -4.26 -6.88
N ASP A 44 12.92 -4.78 -6.01
CA ASP A 44 12.99 -6.22 -5.70
C ASP A 44 11.68 -6.72 -5.09
N LEU A 45 11.08 -5.94 -4.16
CA LEU A 45 9.81 -6.28 -3.52
C LEU A 45 8.63 -6.23 -4.51
N ILE A 46 8.65 -5.31 -5.47
CA ILE A 46 7.64 -5.27 -6.54
C ILE A 46 7.74 -6.55 -7.37
N GLN A 47 8.94 -6.91 -7.82
CA GLN A 47 9.16 -8.11 -8.61
C GLN A 47 8.68 -9.35 -7.86
N GLU A 48 9.06 -9.52 -6.60
CA GLU A 48 8.63 -10.64 -5.76
C GLU A 48 7.10 -10.66 -5.56
N THR A 49 6.47 -9.48 -5.43
CA THR A 49 5.01 -9.37 -5.31
C THR A 49 4.30 -9.89 -6.56
N PHE A 50 4.76 -9.51 -7.75
CA PHE A 50 4.16 -9.97 -9.00
C PHE A 50 4.46 -11.44 -9.29
N ILE A 51 5.66 -11.95 -8.91
CA ILE A 51 5.98 -13.37 -8.96
C ILE A 51 5.01 -14.17 -8.07
N LYS A 52 4.76 -13.70 -6.84
CA LYS A 52 3.80 -14.34 -5.94
C LYS A 52 2.37 -14.24 -6.46
N LEU A 53 1.95 -13.11 -7.01
CA LEU A 53 0.62 -12.98 -7.64
C LEU A 53 0.43 -14.03 -8.73
N TRP A 54 1.40 -14.17 -9.63
CA TRP A 54 1.34 -15.15 -10.72
C TRP A 54 1.35 -16.59 -10.22
N ARG A 55 2.23 -16.89 -9.27
CA ARG A 55 2.36 -18.24 -8.67
C ARG A 55 1.08 -18.68 -7.97
N TYR A 56 0.45 -17.78 -7.24
CA TYR A 56 -0.76 -18.05 -6.45
C TYR A 56 -2.06 -17.62 -7.13
N ARG A 57 -2.03 -17.33 -8.44
CA ARG A 57 -3.20 -16.81 -9.17
C ARG A 57 -4.46 -17.66 -9.02
N LEU A 58 -4.33 -18.98 -8.90
CA LEU A 58 -5.46 -19.91 -8.73
C LEU A 58 -6.16 -19.75 -7.37
N THR A 59 -5.51 -19.15 -6.39
CA THR A 59 -6.08 -18.91 -5.05
C THR A 59 -6.72 -17.55 -4.91
N LEU A 60 -6.68 -16.72 -5.97
CA LEU A 60 -7.32 -15.40 -5.94
C LEU A 60 -8.84 -15.56 -5.81
N ARG A 61 -9.45 -14.71 -5.03
CA ARG A 61 -10.89 -14.70 -4.76
C ARG A 61 -11.59 -13.72 -5.69
N THR A 62 -12.68 -14.17 -6.31
CA THR A 62 -13.47 -13.35 -7.25
C THR A 62 -14.39 -12.35 -6.56
N ASP A 63 -14.64 -12.51 -5.26
CA ASP A 63 -15.44 -11.61 -4.41
C ASP A 63 -14.62 -10.46 -3.79
N LEU A 64 -13.31 -10.44 -3.99
CA LEU A 64 -12.41 -9.39 -3.52
C LEU A 64 -11.78 -8.64 -4.70
N SER A 65 -11.48 -7.35 -4.52
CA SER A 65 -10.79 -6.60 -5.56
C SER A 65 -9.35 -7.11 -5.80
N VAL A 66 -8.88 -6.99 -7.05
CA VAL A 66 -7.48 -7.27 -7.41
C VAL A 66 -6.53 -6.43 -6.56
N SER A 67 -6.86 -5.16 -6.36
CA SER A 67 -6.09 -4.23 -5.54
C SER A 67 -5.86 -4.76 -4.13
N LEU A 68 -6.93 -5.12 -3.43
CA LEU A 68 -6.85 -5.61 -2.06
C LEU A 68 -5.99 -6.88 -1.95
N GLN A 69 -6.19 -7.83 -2.87
CA GLN A 69 -5.43 -9.09 -2.87
C GLN A 69 -3.95 -8.85 -3.18
N LEU A 70 -3.65 -7.98 -4.17
CA LEU A 70 -2.28 -7.62 -4.53
C LEU A 70 -1.54 -6.94 -3.37
N PHE A 71 -2.19 -5.98 -2.67
CA PHE A 71 -1.57 -5.32 -1.52
C PHE A 71 -1.44 -6.22 -0.29
N ARG A 72 -2.30 -7.23 -0.12
CA ARG A 72 -2.11 -8.30 0.88
C ARG A 72 -0.85 -9.12 0.57
N ILE A 73 -0.64 -9.49 -0.70
CA ILE A 73 0.59 -10.17 -1.14
C ILE A 73 1.81 -9.26 -0.88
N ALA A 74 1.74 -7.99 -1.26
CA ALA A 74 2.80 -7.02 -1.05
C ALA A 74 3.19 -6.86 0.43
N ARG A 75 2.18 -6.82 1.32
CA ARG A 75 2.41 -6.79 2.77
C ARG A 75 3.17 -8.03 3.25
N THR A 76 2.77 -9.22 2.81
CA THR A 76 3.46 -10.47 3.16
C THR A 76 4.92 -10.45 2.67
N VAL A 77 5.15 -9.99 1.44
CA VAL A 77 6.51 -9.85 0.87
C VAL A 77 7.38 -8.92 1.72
N ALA A 78 6.83 -7.78 2.15
CA ALA A 78 7.55 -6.85 3.02
C ALA A 78 7.92 -7.48 4.39
N ILE A 79 6.99 -8.20 5.01
CA ILE A 79 7.22 -8.89 6.28
C ILE A 79 8.29 -9.97 6.13
N ASP A 80 8.25 -10.76 5.05
CA ASP A 80 9.23 -11.81 4.78
C ASP A 80 10.64 -11.23 4.63
N LEU A 81 10.79 -10.08 3.95
CA LEU A 81 12.07 -9.38 3.85
C LEU A 81 12.59 -8.98 5.23
N LEU A 82 11.76 -8.37 6.06
CA LEU A 82 12.16 -7.94 7.39
C LEU A 82 12.58 -9.11 8.27
N ARG A 83 11.87 -10.23 8.19
CA ARG A 83 12.23 -11.47 8.89
C ARG A 83 13.59 -12.02 8.42
N ARG A 84 13.87 -11.99 7.11
CA ARG A 84 15.17 -12.40 6.55
C ARG A 84 16.29 -11.48 7.04
N ASN A 85 16.07 -10.18 6.99
CA ASN A 85 17.06 -9.20 7.45
C ASN A 85 17.31 -9.30 8.96
N ALA A 86 16.29 -9.60 9.77
CA ALA A 86 16.46 -9.84 11.19
C ALA A 86 17.27 -11.11 11.48
N ARG A 87 17.05 -12.20 10.74
CA ARG A 87 17.84 -13.44 10.87
C ARG A 87 19.30 -13.24 10.49
N ASN A 88 19.55 -12.46 9.41
CA ASN A 88 20.93 -12.15 8.98
C ASN A 88 21.63 -11.15 9.89
N ARG A 89 20.90 -10.47 10.80
CA ARG A 89 21.43 -9.55 11.81
C ARG A 89 21.59 -10.18 13.20
N VAL A 90 21.39 -11.49 13.35
CA VAL A 90 21.56 -12.19 14.64
C VAL A 90 23.00 -12.12 15.16
N ASP A 91 23.98 -11.68 14.34
CA ASP A 91 25.32 -11.34 14.80
C ASP A 91 25.50 -9.89 15.30
N SER A 92 24.47 -9.05 15.26
CA SER A 92 24.49 -7.71 15.89
C SER A 92 23.11 -7.09 16.08
N VAL A 93 22.62 -7.19 17.32
CA VAL A 93 21.70 -6.31 18.05
C VAL A 93 20.39 -5.88 17.41
N SER A 94 19.31 -6.22 18.15
CA SER A 94 18.00 -5.57 18.26
C SER A 94 16.83 -6.15 17.43
N THR A 95 16.11 -7.02 18.12
CA THR A 95 14.86 -7.70 17.68
C THR A 95 13.61 -6.79 17.72
N ALA A 96 13.75 -5.50 17.99
CA ALA A 96 12.63 -4.59 18.27
C ALA A 96 11.79 -4.19 17.05
N HIS A 97 12.27 -4.38 15.80
CA HIS A 97 11.61 -3.84 14.60
C HIS A 97 10.67 -4.79 13.86
N ILE A 98 10.52 -6.03 14.35
CA ILE A 98 9.76 -7.08 13.63
C ILE A 98 8.28 -7.09 14.00
N ILE A 99 7.91 -6.55 15.16
CA ILE A 99 6.55 -6.65 15.71
C ILE A 99 5.58 -5.60 15.16
N GLU A 100 6.07 -4.46 14.66
CA GLU A 100 5.24 -3.32 14.26
C GLU A 100 4.54 -3.43 12.89
N LEU A 101 4.78 -4.48 12.12
CA LEU A 101 4.10 -4.70 10.83
C LEU A 101 2.82 -5.53 10.95
N SER A 102 2.52 -6.09 12.13
CA SER A 102 1.35 -6.95 12.33
C SER A 102 0.13 -6.23 12.88
N ASP A 103 0.30 -5.11 13.57
CA ASP A 103 -0.82 -4.32 14.11
C ASP A 103 -0.68 -2.84 13.76
N GLY A 104 -1.84 -2.24 13.49
CA GLY A 104 -1.93 -0.85 13.08
C GLY A 104 -1.26 0.10 14.08
N LEU A 105 -0.61 1.11 13.52
CA LEU A 105 -0.31 2.41 14.11
C LEU A 105 -0.08 2.42 15.63
N HIS A 106 1.09 1.96 16.08
CA HIS A 106 1.65 2.39 17.35
C HIS A 106 3.05 2.97 17.15
N GLU A 107 3.23 4.12 17.79
CA GLU A 107 4.45 4.91 17.79
C GLU A 107 5.62 4.09 18.35
N SER A 108 6.72 4.03 17.61
CA SER A 108 8.02 3.59 18.11
C SER A 108 9.17 4.42 17.57
N PRO A 109 10.27 4.57 18.35
CA PRO A 109 11.19 5.69 18.21
C PRO A 109 12.13 5.56 17.02
N GLU A 110 12.37 6.69 16.42
CA GLU A 110 13.46 7.16 15.57
C GLU A 110 14.49 6.12 15.06
N THR A 111 14.19 5.56 13.90
CA THR A 111 15.23 5.25 12.92
C THR A 111 15.05 6.23 11.78
N GLU A 112 16.11 6.88 11.31
CA GLU A 112 16.11 7.99 10.35
C GLU A 112 15.19 7.70 9.14
N ALA A 113 13.91 8.00 9.31
CA ALA A 113 12.94 7.92 8.23
C ALA A 113 13.34 8.94 7.17
N SER A 114 13.45 8.51 5.91
CA SER A 114 13.68 9.42 4.79
C SER A 114 12.87 10.71 4.97
N PRO A 115 13.48 11.90 4.75
CA PRO A 115 12.80 13.20 4.94
C PRO A 115 11.43 13.27 4.25
N VAL A 116 11.27 12.53 3.15
CA VAL A 116 10.01 12.38 2.39
C VAL A 116 8.94 11.65 3.20
N ILE A 117 9.30 10.58 3.87
CA ILE A 117 8.36 9.76 4.68
C ILE A 117 7.91 10.54 5.90
N THR A 118 8.83 11.21 6.56
CA THR A 118 8.53 12.07 7.72
C THR A 118 7.58 13.21 7.31
N LYS A 119 7.80 13.84 6.15
CA LYS A 119 6.96 14.90 5.63
C LYS A 119 5.55 14.43 5.22
N ILE A 120 5.44 13.22 4.65
CA ILE A 120 4.13 12.61 4.37
C ILE A 120 3.40 12.28 5.67
N ARG A 121 4.07 11.65 6.64
CA ARG A 121 3.48 11.28 7.94
C ARG A 121 3.01 12.52 8.71
N SER A 122 3.82 13.57 8.78
CA SER A 122 3.44 14.83 9.42
C SER A 122 2.27 15.52 8.71
N SER A 123 2.19 15.45 7.38
CA SER A 123 1.05 15.99 6.63
C SER A 123 -0.23 15.20 6.88
N LEU A 124 -0.14 13.88 6.99
CA LEU A 124 -1.29 13.03 7.34
C LEU A 124 -1.78 13.28 8.77
N SER A 125 -0.89 13.62 9.71
CA SER A 125 -1.28 13.95 11.09
C SER A 125 -2.12 15.22 11.20
N LEU A 126 -2.05 16.12 10.21
CA LEU A 126 -2.87 17.34 10.13
C LEU A 126 -4.33 17.06 9.70
N LEU A 127 -4.60 15.85 9.20
CA LEU A 127 -5.95 15.50 8.79
C LEU A 127 -6.82 15.12 10.00
N PRO A 128 -8.13 15.46 9.97
CA PRO A 128 -9.09 14.93 10.93
C PRO A 128 -9.07 13.39 10.98
N PRO A 129 -9.32 12.76 12.13
CA PRO A 129 -9.13 11.32 12.33
C PRO A 129 -9.83 10.45 11.27
N VAL A 130 -11.08 10.77 10.93
CA VAL A 130 -11.86 10.03 9.92
C VAL A 130 -11.19 10.11 8.54
N ARG A 131 -10.73 11.30 8.11
CA ARG A 131 -10.07 11.48 6.82
C ARG A 131 -8.74 10.75 6.77
N ARG A 132 -7.99 10.79 7.87
CA ARG A 132 -6.73 10.05 8.00
C ARG A 132 -6.96 8.56 7.82
N LYS A 133 -7.94 7.98 8.53
CA LYS A 133 -8.27 6.56 8.46
C LYS A 133 -8.71 6.13 7.05
N ILE A 134 -9.46 6.96 6.34
CA ILE A 134 -9.84 6.73 4.94
C ILE A 134 -8.60 6.70 4.03
N ILE A 135 -7.69 7.67 4.18
CA ILE A 135 -6.43 7.73 3.42
C ILE A 135 -5.56 6.50 3.73
N GLU A 136 -5.45 6.10 4.97
CA GLU A 136 -4.67 4.93 5.39
C GLU A 136 -5.20 3.65 4.76
N GLN A 137 -6.50 3.41 4.78
CA GLN A 137 -7.11 2.25 4.12
C GLN A 137 -6.92 2.30 2.60
N LYS A 138 -7.04 3.48 1.98
CA LYS A 138 -6.76 3.63 0.55
C LYS A 138 -5.31 3.27 0.22
N LEU A 139 -4.35 3.73 1.03
CA LEU A 139 -2.91 3.39 0.90
C LEU A 139 -2.63 1.90 1.15
N GLU A 140 -3.50 1.20 1.87
CA GLU A 140 -3.47 -0.26 2.05
C GLU A 140 -4.11 -1.03 0.89
N GLY A 141 -4.64 -0.32 -0.11
CA GLY A 141 -5.19 -0.90 -1.33
C GLY A 141 -6.70 -1.16 -1.30
N TYR A 142 -7.41 -0.73 -0.25
CA TYR A 142 -8.86 -0.84 -0.23
C TYR A 142 -9.52 0.06 -1.26
N SER A 143 -10.54 -0.46 -1.96
CA SER A 143 -11.40 0.31 -2.85
C SER A 143 -12.38 1.20 -2.06
N ASN A 144 -12.94 2.22 -2.70
CA ASN A 144 -13.91 3.12 -2.06
C ASN A 144 -15.13 2.38 -1.48
N PRO A 145 -15.72 1.38 -2.17
CA PRO A 145 -16.79 0.55 -1.60
C PRO A 145 -16.37 -0.24 -0.34
N GLU A 146 -15.14 -0.82 -0.34
CA GLU A 146 -14.63 -1.55 0.82
C GLU A 146 -14.40 -0.63 2.01
N ILE A 147 -13.84 0.57 1.78
CA ILE A 147 -13.66 1.61 2.82
C ILE A 147 -15.02 2.04 3.37
N ALA A 148 -16.00 2.24 2.50
CA ALA A 148 -17.36 2.61 2.89
C ALA A 148 -17.98 1.55 3.82
N SER A 149 -17.84 0.27 3.45
CA SER A 149 -18.28 -0.88 4.27
C SER A 149 -17.55 -0.94 5.61
N ASN A 150 -16.22 -0.83 5.61
CA ASN A 150 -15.39 -0.91 6.82
C ASN A 150 -15.68 0.20 7.85
N LEU A 151 -16.06 1.38 7.37
CA LEU A 151 -16.35 2.54 8.20
C LEU A 151 -17.84 2.78 8.43
N SER A 152 -18.71 1.93 7.87
CA SER A 152 -20.16 2.05 7.93
C SER A 152 -20.67 3.42 7.44
N ILE A 153 -20.11 3.93 6.34
CA ILE A 153 -20.47 5.18 5.67
C ILE A 153 -20.78 4.94 4.20
N SER A 154 -21.41 5.91 3.52
CA SER A 154 -21.66 5.79 2.09
C SER A 154 -20.37 5.95 1.26
N GLN A 155 -20.32 5.30 0.10
CA GLN A 155 -19.21 5.49 -0.86
C GLN A 155 -19.03 6.96 -1.22
N LYS A 156 -20.14 7.69 -1.41
CA LYS A 156 -20.13 9.15 -1.66
C LYS A 156 -19.49 9.94 -0.52
N THR A 157 -19.68 9.48 0.71
CA THR A 157 -19.03 10.08 1.89
C THR A 157 -17.51 9.83 1.86
N VAL A 158 -17.07 8.62 1.48
CA VAL A 158 -15.64 8.30 1.28
C VAL A 158 -15.02 9.23 0.24
N GLU A 159 -15.62 9.36 -0.95
CA GLU A 159 -15.16 10.25 -2.02
C GLU A 159 -15.06 11.71 -1.55
N ASN A 160 -16.07 12.20 -0.84
CA ASN A 160 -16.06 13.56 -0.29
C ASN A 160 -14.92 13.77 0.73
N HIS A 161 -14.67 12.78 1.58
CA HIS A 161 -13.56 12.84 2.53
C HIS A 161 -12.21 12.78 1.83
N LEU A 162 -12.05 11.96 0.79
CA LEU A 162 -10.85 11.90 -0.05
C LEU A 162 -10.58 13.26 -0.70
N ASN A 163 -11.57 13.84 -1.38
CA ASN A 163 -11.44 15.15 -2.03
C ASN A 163 -11.03 16.26 -1.04
N LYS A 164 -11.67 16.30 0.14
CA LYS A 164 -11.31 17.27 1.18
C LYS A 164 -9.91 17.03 1.75
N ALA A 165 -9.52 15.77 1.94
CA ALA A 165 -8.18 15.41 2.39
C ALA A 165 -7.12 15.85 1.37
N PHE A 166 -7.35 15.62 0.08
CA PHE A 166 -6.47 16.06 -1.00
C PHE A 166 -6.29 17.58 -1.03
N HIS A 167 -7.40 18.31 -0.91
CA HIS A 167 -7.33 19.76 -0.89
C HIS A 167 -6.51 20.28 0.31
N GLN A 168 -6.62 19.63 1.47
CA GLN A 168 -5.79 19.98 2.64
C GLN A 168 -4.32 19.62 2.42
N LEU A 169 -4.03 18.38 1.96
CA LEU A 169 -2.65 17.91 1.76
C LEU A 169 -1.92 18.70 0.69
N LYS A 170 -2.61 19.16 -0.37
CA LYS A 170 -2.03 20.03 -1.40
C LYS A 170 -1.44 21.32 -0.85
N LYS A 171 -1.99 21.85 0.25
CA LYS A 171 -1.49 23.09 0.87
C LYS A 171 -0.21 22.88 1.67
N HIS A 172 0.06 21.64 2.11
CA HIS A 172 1.16 21.31 3.02
C HIS A 172 2.26 20.48 2.36
N LEU A 173 1.97 19.86 1.21
CA LEU A 173 2.92 19.05 0.46
C LEU A 173 3.46 19.83 -0.73
N GLU A 174 4.75 19.71 -0.99
CA GLU A 174 5.36 20.16 -2.22
C GLU A 174 4.75 19.41 -3.42
N ILE A 175 4.68 20.08 -4.58
CA ILE A 175 4.05 19.54 -5.79
C ILE A 175 4.47 18.10 -6.13
N PRO A 176 5.76 17.70 -6.06
CA PRO A 176 6.15 16.32 -6.35
C PRO A 176 5.56 15.29 -5.38
N LEU A 177 5.52 15.62 -4.09
CA LEU A 177 4.94 14.75 -3.05
C LEU A 177 3.42 14.64 -3.18
N PHE A 178 2.77 15.71 -3.56
CA PHE A 178 1.33 15.74 -3.79
C PHE A 178 0.94 14.92 -5.04
N LEU A 179 1.74 14.98 -6.11
CA LEU A 179 1.55 14.15 -7.30
C LEU A 179 1.72 12.66 -6.99
N ILE A 180 2.68 12.31 -6.14
CA ILE A 180 2.85 10.94 -5.64
C ILE A 180 1.58 10.48 -4.92
N LEU A 181 1.01 11.34 -4.09
CA LEU A 181 -0.20 11.03 -3.33
C LEU A 181 -1.42 10.91 -4.25
N LEU A 182 -1.58 11.82 -5.23
CA LEU A 182 -2.63 11.78 -6.25
C LEU A 182 -2.61 10.45 -7.04
N PHE A 183 -1.42 9.97 -7.34
CA PHE A 183 -1.26 8.73 -8.10
C PHE A 183 -1.81 7.49 -7.36
N PHE A 184 -1.81 7.48 -6.02
CA PHE A 184 -2.41 6.42 -5.21
C PHE A 184 -3.94 6.38 -5.29
N PHE A 185 -4.57 7.42 -5.82
CA PHE A 185 -6.02 7.62 -5.76
C PHE A 185 -6.70 7.69 -7.12
N GLN A 186 -5.98 7.52 -8.21
CA GLN A 186 -6.57 7.27 -9.53
C GLN A 186 -7.05 5.82 -9.55
N ASP A 187 -8.38 5.65 -9.38
CA ASP A 187 -9.09 4.41 -9.68
C ASP A 187 -9.20 4.26 -11.19
#